data_c1086e5b011123f60976afb74cbf4282
#
_entry.id   c1086e5b011123f60976afb74cbf4282
#
_cell.length_a   1.000
_cell.length_b   1.000
_cell.length_c   1.000
_cell.angle_alpha   90.00
_cell.angle_beta   90.00
_cell.angle_gamma   90.00
#
_symmetry.space_group_name_H-M   'P 1'
#
loop_
_entity.id
_entity.type
_entity.pdbx_description
1 polymer ?
#
loop_
_entity_poly.entity_id
_entity_poly.type
_entity_poly.pdbx_seq_one_letter_code
_entity_poly.pdbx_strand_id
1 'polypeptide(L)'
;RDQPRSRGLGDVYKRQGDTLLILDDREYKIRVMEAEAALKDAQAGATVIGATLQTTQTTASVYDASIAEIEIRLTKLEKDRQRYQNLVKRNAATPIQLEQIETEYAATHKKLEAVKRQQKAALSGVNEVSHRRENTEAAIQRATAALEMARLNLSYTVVVAPCDGKLGRRTLEEGQFITAGQTITYILPDTQKWIIANYKETQIENLHLGQEVVITVDAISDKEFKGKITAISGATGSKYSLVPTDNSAGNFVKIQQRIPVRIDFTDLSKEDNSSLAAGMMVIVKAKME
;
A
#
# COMPACT_ATOMS: atom_id res chain seq x y z
N ARG A 1 -22.66 24.68 -1.79
CA ARG A 1 -22.50 26.03 -2.40
C ARG A 1 -22.21 25.86 -3.87
N ASP A 2 -23.15 26.26 -4.66
CA ASP A 2 -23.22 26.52 -6.10
C ASP A 2 -22.07 26.04 -7.01
N GLN A 3 -22.22 24.82 -7.52
CA GLN A 3 -21.63 24.47 -8.80
C GLN A 3 -22.66 24.80 -9.90
N PRO A 4 -22.24 25.47 -11.00
CA PRO A 4 -23.17 25.78 -12.08
C PRO A 4 -23.73 24.49 -12.66
N ARG A 5 -25.05 24.38 -12.66
CA ARG A 5 -25.84 23.33 -13.30
C ARG A 5 -25.65 23.43 -14.82
N SER A 6 -24.61 22.85 -15.37
CA SER A 6 -24.51 22.66 -16.81
C SER A 6 -25.42 21.50 -17.21
N ARG A 7 -26.67 21.80 -17.53
CA ARG A 7 -27.53 20.96 -18.39
C ARG A 7 -26.98 21.06 -19.82
N GLY A 8 -25.86 20.41 -20.12
CA GLY A 8 -25.25 20.46 -21.45
C GLY A 8 -24.49 19.18 -21.74
N LEU A 9 -24.61 18.71 -22.96
CA LEU A 9 -23.79 17.68 -23.60
C LEU A 9 -22.30 17.90 -23.24
N GLY A 10 -21.72 16.97 -22.44
CA GLY A 10 -20.34 16.53 -22.49
C GLY A 10 -19.15 17.51 -22.56
N ASP A 11 -19.28 18.81 -22.25
CA ASP A 11 -18.21 19.80 -22.48
C ASP A 11 -17.49 20.31 -21.21
N VAL A 12 -17.64 19.60 -20.08
CA VAL A 12 -16.95 20.01 -18.86
C VAL A 12 -15.53 19.47 -18.88
N TYR A 13 -14.55 20.35 -19.00
CA TYR A 13 -13.16 20.00 -18.82
C TYR A 13 -12.86 19.72 -17.34
N LYS A 14 -12.19 18.60 -17.03
CA LYS A 14 -11.76 18.21 -15.69
C LYS A 14 -10.26 18.04 -15.68
N ARG A 15 -9.63 18.52 -14.62
CA ARG A 15 -8.20 18.26 -14.34
C ARG A 15 -8.06 17.00 -13.51
N GLN A 16 -6.90 16.40 -13.59
CA GLN A 16 -6.56 15.28 -12.70
C GLN A 16 -6.76 15.67 -11.24
N GLY A 17 -7.44 14.81 -10.47
CA GLY A 17 -7.79 15.06 -9.07
C GLY A 17 -9.10 15.84 -8.85
N ASP A 18 -9.73 16.41 -9.88
CA ASP A 18 -11.03 17.05 -9.74
C ASP A 18 -12.09 16.04 -9.36
N THR A 19 -12.95 16.40 -8.41
CA THR A 19 -14.05 15.53 -7.98
C THR A 19 -15.09 15.37 -9.09
N LEU A 20 -15.44 14.12 -9.38
CA LEU A 20 -16.47 13.72 -10.34
C LEU A 20 -17.81 13.49 -9.67
N LEU A 21 -17.79 12.75 -8.57
CA LEU A 21 -18.97 12.49 -7.74
C LEU A 21 -18.55 12.19 -6.29
N ILE A 22 -19.52 12.32 -5.39
CA ILE A 22 -19.37 11.99 -3.97
C ILE A 22 -20.47 10.99 -3.64
N LEU A 23 -20.08 9.85 -3.05
CA LEU A 23 -20.99 8.85 -2.52
C LEU A 23 -21.40 9.21 -1.08
N ASP A 24 -22.45 8.61 -0.56
CA ASP A 24 -22.82 8.71 0.86
C ASP A 24 -21.71 8.06 1.71
N ASP A 25 -21.04 8.88 2.49
CA ASP A 25 -19.85 8.51 3.26
C ASP A 25 -20.13 8.21 4.74
N ARG A 26 -21.40 8.31 5.18
CA ARG A 26 -21.78 8.22 6.61
C ARG A 26 -21.36 6.89 7.23
N GLU A 27 -21.62 5.78 6.54
CA GLU A 27 -21.23 4.44 7.02
C GLU A 27 -19.71 4.30 7.10
N TYR A 28 -18.97 4.78 6.11
CA TYR A 28 -17.51 4.72 6.09
C TYR A 28 -16.88 5.59 7.18
N LYS A 29 -17.44 6.74 7.49
CA LYS A 29 -17.02 7.59 8.62
C LYS A 29 -17.20 6.88 9.96
N ILE A 30 -18.32 6.19 10.16
CA ILE A 30 -18.56 5.40 11.36
C ILE A 30 -17.51 4.30 11.50
N ARG A 31 -17.20 3.57 10.43
CA ARG A 31 -16.16 2.53 10.42
C ARG A 31 -14.75 3.08 10.75
N VAL A 32 -14.45 4.30 10.30
CA VAL A 32 -13.19 4.96 10.67
C VAL A 32 -13.17 5.26 12.17
N MET A 33 -14.27 5.80 12.74
CA MET A 33 -14.36 6.07 14.17
C MET A 33 -14.26 4.79 15.02
N GLU A 34 -14.87 3.69 14.59
CA GLU A 34 -14.75 2.37 15.25
C GLU A 34 -13.31 1.88 15.24
N ALA A 35 -12.62 1.96 14.10
CA ALA A 35 -11.23 1.54 13.98
C ALA A 35 -10.27 2.45 14.78
N GLU A 36 -10.55 3.75 14.86
CA GLU A 36 -9.81 4.69 15.71
C GLU A 36 -9.98 4.38 17.20
N ALA A 37 -11.20 4.02 17.62
CA ALA A 37 -11.45 3.60 18.99
C ALA A 37 -10.71 2.30 19.34
N ALA A 38 -10.74 1.31 18.43
CA ALA A 38 -10.01 0.05 18.60
C ALA A 38 -8.48 0.25 18.68
N LEU A 39 -7.93 1.18 17.89
CA LEU A 39 -6.51 1.52 17.99
C LEU A 39 -6.17 2.17 19.34
N LYS A 40 -7.00 3.08 19.83
CA LYS A 40 -6.82 3.70 21.14
C LYS A 40 -6.88 2.68 22.27
N ASP A 41 -7.80 1.72 22.20
CA ASP A 41 -7.92 0.64 23.17
C ASP A 41 -6.64 -0.23 23.19
N ALA A 42 -6.15 -0.64 22.03
CA ALA A 42 -4.90 -1.39 21.91
C ALA A 42 -3.69 -0.61 22.47
N GLN A 43 -3.61 0.70 22.23
CA GLN A 43 -2.57 1.58 22.77
C GLN A 43 -2.66 1.72 24.30
N ALA A 44 -3.86 1.85 24.83
CA ALA A 44 -4.09 1.88 26.28
C ALA A 44 -3.64 0.57 26.94
N GLY A 45 -3.99 -0.57 26.32
CA GLY A 45 -3.52 -1.90 26.76
C GLY A 45 -2.00 -2.01 26.80
N ALA A 46 -1.30 -1.49 25.77
CA ALA A 46 0.16 -1.47 25.72
C ALA A 46 0.77 -0.62 26.84
N THR A 47 0.15 0.51 27.17
CA THR A 47 0.60 1.37 28.27
C THR A 47 0.52 0.65 29.61
N VAL A 48 -0.55 -0.08 29.87
CA VAL A 48 -0.74 -0.89 31.09
C VAL A 48 0.31 -1.99 31.20
N ILE A 49 0.55 -2.73 30.11
CA ILE A 49 1.58 -3.77 30.06
C ILE A 49 2.98 -3.18 30.24
N GLY A 50 3.25 -2.02 29.65
CA GLY A 50 4.52 -1.28 29.85
C GLY A 50 4.78 -0.91 31.31
N ALA A 51 3.77 -0.39 32.00
CA ALA A 51 3.84 -0.11 33.44
C ALA A 51 4.07 -1.37 34.29
N THR A 52 3.38 -2.47 33.93
CA THR A 52 3.56 -3.76 34.61
C THR A 52 4.98 -4.29 34.41
N LEU A 53 5.54 -4.19 33.19
CA LEU A 53 6.92 -4.59 32.91
C LEU A 53 7.91 -3.83 33.78
N GLN A 54 7.78 -2.51 33.86
CA GLN A 54 8.63 -1.67 34.70
C GLN A 54 8.56 -2.06 36.18
N THR A 55 7.35 -2.32 36.70
CA THR A 55 7.16 -2.75 38.10
C THR A 55 7.84 -4.11 38.34
N THR A 56 7.67 -5.06 37.42
CA THR A 56 8.27 -6.40 37.53
C THR A 56 9.81 -6.33 37.44
N GLN A 57 10.37 -5.48 36.58
CA GLN A 57 11.81 -5.23 36.49
C GLN A 57 12.36 -4.60 37.78
N THR A 58 11.65 -3.62 38.33
CA THR A 58 12.03 -3.01 39.61
C THR A 58 12.02 -4.04 40.74
N THR A 59 11.02 -4.93 40.77
CA THR A 59 10.99 -6.02 41.74
C THR A 59 12.17 -6.99 41.56
N ALA A 60 12.53 -7.33 40.34
CA ALA A 60 13.70 -8.17 40.07
C ALA A 60 15.00 -7.51 40.54
N SER A 61 15.17 -6.20 40.37
CA SER A 61 16.37 -5.46 40.79
C SER A 61 16.56 -5.42 42.31
N VAL A 62 15.50 -5.57 43.11
CA VAL A 62 15.62 -5.68 44.57
C VAL A 62 16.41 -6.93 44.97
N TYR A 63 16.25 -8.03 44.24
CA TYR A 63 17.04 -9.24 44.47
C TYR A 63 18.52 -9.07 44.15
N ASP A 64 18.86 -8.24 43.13
CA ASP A 64 20.27 -7.91 42.82
C ASP A 64 20.96 -7.20 44.00
N ALA A 65 20.28 -6.21 44.60
CA ALA A 65 20.78 -5.52 45.78
C ALA A 65 20.93 -6.51 46.98
N SER A 66 19.96 -7.40 47.17
CA SER A 66 20.02 -8.39 48.25
C SER A 66 21.15 -9.41 48.05
N ILE A 67 21.39 -9.81 46.82
CA ILE A 67 22.51 -10.70 46.47
C ILE A 67 23.85 -10.01 46.78
N ALA A 68 24.00 -8.75 46.33
CA ALA A 68 25.23 -7.98 46.57
C ALA A 68 25.52 -7.83 48.08
N GLU A 69 24.52 -7.56 48.91
CA GLU A 69 24.66 -7.50 50.35
C GLU A 69 25.16 -8.82 50.96
N ILE A 70 24.52 -9.95 50.54
CA ILE A 70 24.89 -11.27 51.04
C ILE A 70 26.30 -11.66 50.57
N GLU A 71 26.70 -11.34 49.35
CA GLU A 71 28.05 -11.61 48.82
C GLU A 71 29.13 -10.83 49.58
N ILE A 72 28.88 -9.58 49.96
CA ILE A 72 29.79 -8.80 50.84
C ILE A 72 29.95 -9.50 52.21
N ARG A 73 28.81 -9.97 52.79
CA ARG A 73 28.83 -10.68 54.06
C ARG A 73 29.59 -12.02 53.95
N LEU A 74 29.41 -12.78 52.88
CA LEU A 74 30.13 -14.02 52.61
C LEU A 74 31.62 -13.77 52.48
N THR A 75 32.02 -12.72 51.77
CA THR A 75 33.44 -12.34 51.63
C THR A 75 34.08 -12.05 53.01
N LYS A 76 33.35 -11.41 53.93
CA LYS A 76 33.81 -11.20 55.30
C LYS A 76 33.96 -12.50 56.06
N LEU A 77 32.93 -13.34 56.06
CA LEU A 77 32.92 -14.62 56.76
C LEU A 77 33.99 -15.59 56.24
N GLU A 78 34.30 -15.55 54.92
CA GLU A 78 35.40 -16.35 54.34
C GLU A 78 36.76 -15.90 54.91
N LYS A 79 37.00 -14.57 55.01
CA LYS A 79 38.23 -14.05 55.60
C LYS A 79 38.30 -14.38 57.09
N ASP A 80 37.22 -14.33 57.79
CA ASP A 80 37.18 -14.69 59.24
C ASP A 80 37.39 -16.20 59.39
N ARG A 81 36.78 -17.06 58.58
CA ARG A 81 37.01 -18.49 58.59
C ARG A 81 38.49 -18.83 58.39
N GLN A 82 39.14 -18.24 57.39
CA GLN A 82 40.59 -18.46 57.15
C GLN A 82 41.44 -17.98 58.32
N ARG A 83 41.08 -16.84 58.93
CA ARG A 83 41.77 -16.32 60.10
C ARG A 83 41.65 -17.29 61.31
N TYR A 84 40.44 -17.72 61.64
CA TYR A 84 40.20 -18.63 62.76
C TYR A 84 40.80 -20.01 62.52
N GLN A 85 40.82 -20.53 61.29
CA GLN A 85 41.55 -21.76 60.95
C GLN A 85 43.03 -21.66 61.29
N ASN A 86 43.67 -20.52 60.99
CA ASN A 86 45.09 -20.29 61.33
C ASN A 86 45.32 -20.09 62.83
N LEU A 87 44.39 -19.45 63.53
CA LEU A 87 44.48 -19.28 65.00
C LEU A 87 44.31 -20.59 65.77
N VAL A 88 43.38 -21.46 65.35
CA VAL A 88 43.20 -22.77 65.94
C VAL A 88 44.46 -23.64 65.73
N LYS A 89 45.06 -23.63 64.53
CA LYS A 89 46.34 -24.30 64.24
C LYS A 89 47.47 -23.88 65.17
N ARG A 90 47.42 -22.64 65.70
CA ARG A 90 48.41 -22.08 66.60
C ARG A 90 47.99 -22.13 68.08
N ASN A 91 46.91 -22.86 68.42
CA ASN A 91 46.27 -22.90 69.75
C ASN A 91 45.87 -21.53 70.32
N ALA A 92 45.63 -20.54 69.46
CA ALA A 92 45.22 -19.16 69.82
C ALA A 92 43.70 -18.90 69.71
N ALA A 93 42.92 -19.92 69.29
CA ALA A 93 41.45 -19.89 69.30
C ALA A 93 40.91 -21.31 69.58
N THR A 94 39.64 -21.36 70.06
CA THR A 94 39.00 -22.63 70.34
C THR A 94 38.38 -23.27 69.10
N PRO A 95 38.33 -24.59 68.98
CA PRO A 95 37.62 -25.28 67.87
C PRO A 95 36.14 -24.88 67.76
N ILE A 96 35.45 -24.64 68.88
CA ILE A 96 34.06 -24.18 68.93
C ILE A 96 33.90 -22.81 68.21
N GLN A 97 34.84 -21.88 68.35
CA GLN A 97 34.77 -20.60 67.65
C GLN A 97 34.92 -20.76 66.13
N LEU A 98 35.75 -21.66 65.65
CA LEU A 98 35.87 -21.98 64.24
C LEU A 98 34.54 -22.61 63.71
N GLU A 99 33.99 -23.58 64.44
CA GLU A 99 32.75 -24.26 64.08
C GLU A 99 31.58 -23.28 63.94
N GLN A 100 31.50 -22.26 64.85
CA GLN A 100 30.51 -21.20 64.77
C GLN A 100 30.60 -20.40 63.47
N ILE A 101 31.83 -19.99 63.09
CA ILE A 101 32.04 -19.24 61.85
C ILE A 101 31.76 -20.10 60.60
N GLU A 102 32.18 -21.39 60.61
CA GLU A 102 31.87 -22.31 59.52
C GLU A 102 30.37 -22.54 59.36
N THR A 103 29.64 -22.65 60.44
CA THR A 103 28.16 -22.77 60.45
C THR A 103 27.51 -21.49 59.92
N GLU A 104 27.98 -20.32 60.33
CA GLU A 104 27.45 -19.03 59.83
C GLU A 104 27.77 -18.81 58.34
N TYR A 105 28.96 -19.18 57.89
CA TYR A 105 29.34 -19.19 56.48
C TYR A 105 28.42 -20.09 55.66
N ALA A 106 28.23 -21.37 56.10
CA ALA A 106 27.39 -22.32 55.40
C ALA A 106 25.92 -21.86 55.32
N ALA A 107 25.40 -21.30 56.44
CA ALA A 107 24.05 -20.75 56.49
C ALA A 107 23.86 -19.55 55.53
N THR A 108 24.83 -18.64 55.53
CA THR A 108 24.81 -17.46 54.62
C THR A 108 24.94 -17.88 53.17
N HIS A 109 25.77 -18.89 52.85
CA HIS A 109 25.88 -19.47 51.52
C HIS A 109 24.54 -20.03 51.04
N LYS A 110 23.82 -20.81 51.91
CA LYS A 110 22.51 -21.32 51.58
C LYS A 110 21.46 -20.22 51.42
N LYS A 111 21.57 -19.11 52.16
CA LYS A 111 20.75 -17.92 51.97
C LYS A 111 20.98 -17.31 50.61
N LEU A 112 22.26 -17.18 50.12
CA LEU A 112 22.59 -16.70 48.79
C LEU A 112 21.94 -17.55 47.69
N GLU A 113 22.05 -18.90 47.80
CA GLU A 113 21.44 -19.79 46.83
C GLU A 113 19.90 -19.62 46.79
N ALA A 114 19.25 -19.41 47.94
CA ALA A 114 17.81 -19.18 48.01
C ALA A 114 17.42 -17.86 47.29
N VAL A 115 18.15 -16.77 47.56
CA VAL A 115 17.87 -15.46 46.93
C VAL A 115 18.16 -15.48 45.43
N LYS A 116 19.22 -16.20 44.99
CA LYS A 116 19.48 -16.41 43.55
C LYS A 116 18.38 -17.17 42.84
N ARG A 117 17.74 -18.15 43.53
CA ARG A 117 16.55 -18.85 42.99
C ARG A 117 15.35 -17.88 42.87
N GLN A 118 15.14 -17.03 43.88
CA GLN A 118 14.06 -16.02 43.84
C GLN A 118 14.27 -15.00 42.72
N GLN A 119 15.52 -14.51 42.55
CA GLN A 119 15.89 -13.65 41.43
C GLN A 119 15.56 -14.31 40.08
N LYS A 120 15.96 -15.57 39.89
CA LYS A 120 15.66 -16.30 38.67
C LYS A 120 14.17 -16.41 38.39
N ALA A 121 13.35 -16.67 39.42
CA ALA A 121 11.90 -16.69 39.30
C ALA A 121 11.34 -15.31 38.93
N ALA A 122 11.84 -14.24 39.54
CA ALA A 122 11.45 -12.87 39.19
C ALA A 122 11.81 -12.50 37.74
N LEU A 123 13.02 -12.87 37.28
CA LEU A 123 13.44 -12.66 35.88
C LEU A 123 12.57 -13.46 34.89
N SER A 124 12.13 -14.66 35.27
CA SER A 124 11.16 -15.40 34.44
C SER A 124 9.83 -14.64 34.31
N GLY A 125 9.37 -14.00 35.39
CA GLY A 125 8.20 -13.10 35.35
C GLY A 125 8.41 -11.89 34.45
N VAL A 126 9.60 -11.29 34.44
CA VAL A 126 9.96 -10.20 33.50
C VAL A 126 9.85 -10.67 32.05
N ASN A 127 10.37 -11.85 31.74
CA ASN A 127 10.29 -12.41 30.38
C ASN A 127 8.84 -12.66 29.96
N GLU A 128 8.00 -13.20 30.86
CA GLU A 128 6.59 -13.41 30.58
C GLU A 128 5.88 -12.09 30.23
N VAL A 129 6.08 -11.02 30.99
CA VAL A 129 5.48 -9.73 30.73
C VAL A 129 6.05 -9.11 29.45
N SER A 130 7.35 -9.33 29.15
CA SER A 130 7.97 -8.91 27.90
C SER A 130 7.29 -9.53 26.68
N HIS A 131 7.01 -10.84 26.70
CA HIS A 131 6.27 -11.49 25.61
C HIS A 131 4.82 -11.01 25.51
N ARG A 132 4.18 -10.69 26.64
CA ARG A 132 2.86 -10.05 26.61
C ARG A 132 2.91 -8.66 25.94
N ARG A 133 3.98 -7.91 26.15
CA ARG A 133 4.21 -6.64 25.47
C ARG A 133 4.33 -6.82 23.96
N GLU A 134 5.10 -7.78 23.47
CA GLU A 134 5.21 -8.11 22.04
C GLU A 134 3.84 -8.43 21.42
N ASN A 135 3.01 -9.20 22.13
CA ASN A 135 1.64 -9.48 21.70
C ASN A 135 0.77 -8.21 21.61
N THR A 136 0.98 -7.26 22.53
CA THR A 136 0.25 -5.98 22.51
C THR A 136 0.70 -5.10 21.37
N GLU A 137 1.99 -5.08 21.06
CA GLU A 137 2.54 -4.39 19.89
C GLU A 137 1.97 -4.94 18.58
N ALA A 138 1.83 -6.27 18.47
CA ALA A 138 1.16 -6.91 17.33
C ALA A 138 -0.34 -6.55 17.26
N ALA A 139 -1.01 -6.37 18.41
CA ALA A 139 -2.40 -5.90 18.44
C ALA A 139 -2.54 -4.46 17.94
N ILE A 140 -1.61 -3.56 18.29
CA ILE A 140 -1.54 -2.19 17.78
C ILE A 140 -1.36 -2.20 16.26
N GLN A 141 -0.45 -3.01 15.73
CA GLN A 141 -0.22 -3.11 14.28
C GLN A 141 -1.49 -3.57 13.55
N ARG A 142 -2.22 -4.55 14.08
CA ARG A 142 -3.50 -5.01 13.50
C ARG A 142 -4.55 -3.92 13.52
N ALA A 143 -4.68 -3.19 14.64
CA ALA A 143 -5.64 -2.09 14.76
C ALA A 143 -5.28 -0.92 13.81
N THR A 144 -3.98 -0.63 13.66
CA THR A 144 -3.50 0.38 12.70
C THR A 144 -3.84 -0.01 11.27
N ALA A 145 -3.59 -1.26 10.88
CA ALA A 145 -3.94 -1.75 9.54
C ALA A 145 -5.45 -1.70 9.28
N ALA A 146 -6.28 -2.02 10.29
CA ALA A 146 -7.72 -1.90 10.19
C ALA A 146 -8.17 -0.43 10.00
N LEU A 147 -7.56 0.51 10.70
CA LEU A 147 -7.82 1.94 10.54
C LEU A 147 -7.44 2.44 9.15
N GLU A 148 -6.27 2.06 8.64
CA GLU A 148 -5.84 2.43 7.29
C GLU A 148 -6.79 1.87 6.22
N MET A 149 -7.27 0.63 6.39
CA MET A 149 -8.28 0.05 5.50
C MET A 149 -9.60 0.81 5.55
N ALA A 150 -10.06 1.20 6.74
CA ALA A 150 -11.27 2.00 6.89
C ALA A 150 -11.13 3.38 6.23
N ARG A 151 -9.98 4.04 6.38
CA ARG A 151 -9.66 5.33 5.72
C ARG A 151 -9.57 5.20 4.21
N LEU A 152 -8.98 4.12 3.72
CA LEU A 152 -8.91 3.83 2.29
C LEU A 152 -10.32 3.67 1.70
N ASN A 153 -11.19 2.91 2.36
CA ASN A 153 -12.57 2.74 1.93
C ASN A 153 -13.35 4.08 1.95
N LEU A 154 -13.11 4.92 2.96
CA LEU A 154 -13.65 6.28 3.01
C LEU A 154 -13.15 7.13 1.84
N SER A 155 -11.87 7.02 1.46
CA SER A 155 -11.34 7.79 0.33
C SER A 155 -12.02 7.44 -1.00
N TYR A 156 -12.47 6.19 -1.17
CA TYR A 156 -13.19 5.76 -2.38
C TYR A 156 -14.61 6.34 -2.49
N THR A 157 -15.13 6.96 -1.45
CA THR A 157 -16.42 7.67 -1.53
C THR A 157 -16.33 8.95 -2.35
N VAL A 158 -15.14 9.49 -2.56
CA VAL A 158 -14.86 10.64 -3.42
C VAL A 158 -14.19 10.15 -4.70
N VAL A 159 -14.96 10.07 -5.77
CA VAL A 159 -14.41 9.66 -7.08
C VAL A 159 -13.82 10.87 -7.77
N VAL A 160 -12.54 10.78 -8.11
CA VAL A 160 -11.79 11.87 -8.76
C VAL A 160 -11.40 11.52 -10.19
N ALA A 161 -11.12 12.53 -11.01
CA ALA A 161 -10.64 12.38 -12.38
C ALA A 161 -9.23 11.77 -12.39
N PRO A 162 -8.98 10.66 -13.12
CA PRO A 162 -7.68 10.01 -13.19
C PRO A 162 -6.69 10.75 -14.11
N CYS A 163 -7.18 11.61 -15.00
CA CYS A 163 -6.37 12.40 -15.93
C CYS A 163 -7.10 13.69 -16.34
N ASP A 164 -6.34 14.61 -16.94
CA ASP A 164 -6.89 15.80 -17.58
C ASP A 164 -7.69 15.41 -18.81
N GLY A 165 -8.86 16.03 -19.02
CA GLY A 165 -9.66 15.73 -20.19
C GLY A 165 -11.07 16.28 -20.15
N LYS A 166 -11.80 16.03 -21.23
CA LYS A 166 -13.22 16.36 -21.35
C LYS A 166 -14.07 15.23 -20.80
N LEU A 167 -15.02 15.58 -19.94
CA LEU A 167 -15.96 14.62 -19.37
C LEU A 167 -17.00 14.22 -20.43
N GLY A 168 -17.20 12.93 -20.58
CA GLY A 168 -18.28 12.41 -21.42
C GLY A 168 -19.66 12.58 -20.79
N ARG A 169 -20.67 12.01 -21.44
CA ARG A 169 -22.06 12.09 -20.98
C ARG A 169 -22.21 11.47 -19.58
N ARG A 170 -22.83 12.20 -18.66
CA ARG A 170 -23.22 11.68 -17.34
C ARG A 170 -24.37 10.69 -17.48
N THR A 171 -24.20 9.49 -16.92
CA THR A 171 -25.23 8.42 -16.97
C THR A 171 -25.94 8.25 -15.62
N LEU A 172 -25.51 8.97 -14.58
CA LEU A 172 -26.03 8.82 -13.22
C LEU A 172 -26.81 10.04 -12.77
N GLU A 173 -27.85 9.80 -11.99
CA GLU A 173 -28.67 10.83 -11.32
C GLU A 173 -28.33 10.87 -9.82
N GLU A 174 -28.59 12.03 -9.20
CA GLU A 174 -28.42 12.18 -7.76
C GLU A 174 -29.39 11.28 -6.97
N GLY A 175 -28.89 10.59 -5.96
CA GLY A 175 -29.68 9.63 -5.17
C GLY A 175 -29.76 8.22 -5.78
N GLN A 176 -29.15 7.99 -6.95
CA GLN A 176 -29.11 6.67 -7.57
C GLN A 176 -28.16 5.74 -6.82
N PHE A 177 -28.57 4.48 -6.63
CA PHE A 177 -27.72 3.42 -6.12
C PHE A 177 -26.70 2.99 -7.18
N ILE A 178 -25.43 2.85 -6.76
CA ILE A 178 -24.32 2.46 -7.63
C ILE A 178 -23.70 1.17 -7.12
N THR A 179 -23.39 0.25 -8.03
CA THR A 179 -22.70 -0.98 -7.71
C THR A 179 -21.20 -0.90 -8.08
N ALA A 180 -20.38 -1.67 -7.38
CA ALA A 180 -18.95 -1.76 -7.73
C ALA A 180 -18.78 -2.27 -9.17
N GLY A 181 -17.90 -1.61 -9.94
CA GLY A 181 -17.67 -1.93 -11.36
C GLY A 181 -18.62 -1.24 -12.34
N GLN A 182 -19.61 -0.49 -11.87
CA GLN A 182 -20.50 0.28 -12.75
C GLN A 182 -19.75 1.45 -13.38
N THR A 183 -19.86 1.60 -14.70
CA THR A 183 -19.31 2.75 -15.42
C THR A 183 -20.11 3.99 -15.12
N ILE A 184 -19.44 5.02 -14.64
CA ILE A 184 -20.05 6.30 -14.23
C ILE A 184 -20.06 7.27 -15.39
N THR A 185 -18.92 7.44 -16.04
CA THR A 185 -18.68 8.34 -17.17
C THR A 185 -17.36 7.98 -17.83
N TYR A 186 -17.08 8.58 -18.95
CA TYR A 186 -15.80 8.46 -19.63
C TYR A 186 -15.08 9.81 -19.60
N ILE A 187 -13.77 9.80 -19.42
CA ILE A 187 -12.92 10.95 -19.62
C ILE A 187 -12.17 10.77 -20.92
N LEU A 188 -12.32 11.71 -21.82
CA LEU A 188 -11.54 11.80 -23.04
C LEU A 188 -10.26 12.57 -22.72
N PRO A 189 -9.12 11.89 -22.58
CA PRO A 189 -7.88 12.56 -22.18
C PRO A 189 -7.45 13.57 -23.26
N ASP A 190 -6.91 14.70 -22.82
CA ASP A 190 -6.37 15.73 -23.70
C ASP A 190 -4.92 15.38 -24.14
N THR A 191 -4.77 14.12 -24.57
CA THR A 191 -3.51 13.59 -25.11
C THR A 191 -3.47 13.75 -26.61
N GLN A 192 -2.28 13.57 -27.20
CA GLN A 192 -2.10 13.55 -28.63
C GLN A 192 -2.98 12.47 -29.26
N LYS A 193 -3.78 12.86 -30.25
CA LYS A 193 -4.69 11.97 -30.98
C LYS A 193 -3.93 11.23 -32.07
N TRP A 194 -4.43 10.08 -32.45
CA TRP A 194 -3.92 9.27 -33.55
C TRP A 194 -5.05 8.82 -34.45
N ILE A 195 -4.69 8.36 -35.64
CA ILE A 195 -5.63 7.86 -36.64
C ILE A 195 -5.42 6.38 -36.82
N ILE A 196 -6.54 5.65 -36.95
CA ILE A 196 -6.55 4.27 -37.41
C ILE A 196 -7.09 4.27 -38.84
N ALA A 197 -6.19 4.19 -39.81
CA ALA A 197 -6.55 4.12 -41.21
C ALA A 197 -6.68 2.66 -41.66
N ASN A 198 -7.83 2.28 -42.23
CA ASN A 198 -8.12 0.91 -42.68
C ASN A 198 -7.78 0.76 -44.17
N TYR A 199 -6.55 0.37 -44.49
CA TYR A 199 -6.09 0.14 -45.86
C TYR A 199 -6.52 -1.23 -46.34
N LYS A 200 -6.74 -1.36 -47.69
CA LYS A 200 -6.95 -2.66 -48.31
C LYS A 200 -5.67 -3.47 -48.28
N GLU A 201 -5.79 -4.80 -48.14
CA GLU A 201 -4.65 -5.73 -48.14
C GLU A 201 -3.69 -5.48 -49.33
N THR A 202 -4.25 -5.21 -50.52
CA THR A 202 -3.49 -4.89 -51.75
C THR A 202 -2.71 -3.54 -51.72
N GLN A 203 -2.98 -2.70 -50.75
CA GLN A 203 -2.30 -1.38 -50.61
C GLN A 203 -1.18 -1.44 -49.59
N ILE A 204 -1.12 -2.49 -48.77
CA ILE A 204 -0.14 -2.56 -47.65
C ILE A 204 1.28 -2.75 -48.15
N GLU A 205 1.47 -3.40 -49.30
CA GLU A 205 2.79 -3.64 -49.93
C GLU A 205 3.60 -2.34 -50.10
N ASN A 206 2.89 -1.21 -50.38
CA ASN A 206 3.47 0.09 -50.66
C ASN A 206 3.53 1.00 -49.43
N LEU A 207 3.25 0.47 -48.20
CA LEU A 207 3.28 1.23 -46.96
C LEU A 207 4.44 0.79 -46.09
N HIS A 208 5.20 1.75 -45.61
CA HIS A 208 6.35 1.49 -44.72
C HIS A 208 6.23 2.24 -43.40
N LEU A 209 6.78 1.63 -42.35
CA LEU A 209 6.90 2.32 -41.08
C LEU A 209 7.75 3.58 -41.23
N GLY A 210 7.25 4.67 -40.67
CA GLY A 210 7.93 5.95 -40.75
C GLY A 210 7.58 6.81 -41.97
N GLN A 211 6.77 6.30 -42.90
CA GLN A 211 6.32 7.01 -44.08
C GLN A 211 5.45 8.23 -43.73
N GLU A 212 5.69 9.35 -44.37
CA GLU A 212 4.89 10.57 -44.22
C GLU A 212 3.58 10.44 -45.00
N VAL A 213 2.50 10.92 -44.39
CA VAL A 213 1.16 10.92 -44.98
C VAL A 213 0.49 12.26 -44.82
N VAL A 214 -0.35 12.63 -45.78
CA VAL A 214 -1.22 13.78 -45.70
C VAL A 214 -2.59 13.35 -45.22
N ILE A 215 -3.11 14.08 -44.26
CA ILE A 215 -4.39 13.76 -43.57
C ILE A 215 -5.34 14.92 -43.81
N THR A 216 -6.50 14.64 -44.36
CA THR A 216 -7.62 15.58 -44.50
C THR A 216 -8.75 15.12 -43.61
N VAL A 217 -9.27 16.03 -42.80
CA VAL A 217 -10.38 15.77 -41.86
C VAL A 217 -11.65 16.34 -42.46
N ASP A 218 -12.70 15.53 -42.63
CA ASP A 218 -13.93 15.97 -43.30
C ASP A 218 -14.61 17.17 -42.59
N ALA A 219 -14.46 17.27 -41.27
CA ALA A 219 -14.99 18.36 -40.47
C ALA A 219 -14.18 19.66 -40.58
N ILE A 220 -12.97 19.64 -41.16
CA ILE A 220 -12.03 20.75 -41.27
C ILE A 220 -11.46 20.70 -42.70
N SER A 221 -12.30 21.01 -43.68
CA SER A 221 -11.99 20.82 -45.11
C SER A 221 -10.86 21.70 -45.65
N ASP A 222 -10.57 22.82 -44.97
CA ASP A 222 -9.62 23.80 -45.45
C ASP A 222 -8.16 23.61 -44.95
N LYS A 223 -7.92 22.50 -44.20
CA LYS A 223 -6.62 22.25 -43.58
C LYS A 223 -6.14 20.83 -43.82
N GLU A 224 -4.93 20.73 -44.33
CA GLU A 224 -4.21 19.46 -44.41
C GLU A 224 -3.27 19.30 -43.20
N PHE A 225 -3.31 18.13 -42.58
CA PHE A 225 -2.42 17.78 -41.51
C PHE A 225 -1.36 16.77 -41.98
N LYS A 226 -0.20 16.81 -41.36
CA LYS A 226 0.88 15.86 -41.63
C LYS A 226 0.88 14.79 -40.55
N GLY A 227 1.11 13.55 -40.95
CA GLY A 227 1.25 12.42 -40.03
C GLY A 227 2.32 11.45 -40.52
N LYS A 228 2.64 10.51 -39.65
CA LYS A 228 3.62 9.46 -39.90
C LYS A 228 3.05 8.11 -39.52
N ILE A 229 3.30 7.11 -40.37
CA ILE A 229 2.90 5.73 -40.08
C ILE A 229 3.77 5.21 -38.93
N THR A 230 3.16 4.90 -37.80
CA THR A 230 3.86 4.42 -36.58
C THR A 230 3.70 2.93 -36.34
N ALA A 231 2.59 2.34 -36.81
CA ALA A 231 2.40 0.89 -36.73
C ALA A 231 1.50 0.38 -37.86
N ILE A 232 1.84 -0.79 -38.37
CA ILE A 232 1.00 -1.55 -39.31
C ILE A 232 0.60 -2.83 -38.57
N SER A 233 -0.71 -3.12 -38.50
CA SER A 233 -1.20 -4.30 -37.82
C SER A 233 -0.79 -5.57 -38.56
N GLY A 234 -0.34 -6.57 -37.81
CA GLY A 234 -0.04 -7.92 -38.35
C GLY A 234 -1.27 -8.79 -38.61
N ALA A 235 -2.50 -8.27 -38.39
CA ALA A 235 -3.74 -9.00 -38.62
C ALA A 235 -4.83 -8.08 -39.18
N THR A 236 -5.75 -8.67 -39.92
CA THR A 236 -6.90 -7.96 -40.50
C THR A 236 -7.92 -7.58 -39.44
N GLY A 237 -8.69 -6.52 -39.69
CA GLY A 237 -9.74 -6.07 -38.77
C GLY A 237 -10.78 -7.13 -38.39
N SER A 238 -11.04 -8.08 -39.32
CA SER A 238 -11.97 -9.19 -39.09
C SER A 238 -11.50 -10.17 -37.99
N LYS A 239 -10.16 -10.31 -37.79
CA LYS A 239 -9.59 -11.16 -36.74
C LYS A 239 -9.67 -10.52 -35.35
N TYR A 240 -9.77 -9.19 -35.26
CA TYR A 240 -9.97 -8.44 -34.02
C TYR A 240 -11.46 -8.21 -33.67
N SER A 241 -12.39 -8.70 -34.55
CA SER A 241 -13.80 -8.57 -34.24
C SER A 241 -14.20 -9.52 -33.09
N LEU A 242 -15.02 -9.02 -32.15
CA LEU A 242 -15.62 -9.83 -31.09
C LEU A 242 -16.51 -10.99 -31.61
N VAL A 243 -17.00 -10.87 -32.83
CA VAL A 243 -17.75 -11.94 -33.52
C VAL A 243 -16.96 -12.29 -34.79
N PRO A 244 -16.15 -13.37 -34.77
CA PRO A 244 -15.44 -13.81 -35.96
C PRO A 244 -16.47 -14.27 -37.00
N THR A 245 -16.43 -13.72 -38.21
CA THR A 245 -17.19 -14.26 -39.33
C THR A 245 -16.47 -15.49 -39.88
N ASP A 246 -17.00 -16.68 -39.55
CA ASP A 246 -16.51 -17.93 -40.13
C ASP A 246 -17.15 -18.16 -41.48
N ASN A 247 -16.32 -18.19 -42.55
CA ASN A 247 -16.76 -18.40 -43.93
C ASN A 247 -16.80 -19.89 -44.30
N SER A 248 -16.99 -20.80 -43.33
CA SER A 248 -16.96 -22.24 -43.53
C SER A 248 -18.23 -22.81 -44.22
N ALA A 249 -19.23 -22.01 -44.53
CA ALA A 249 -20.47 -22.45 -45.20
C ALA A 249 -20.38 -22.39 -46.75
N GLY A 250 -19.55 -23.20 -47.34
CA GLY A 250 -19.71 -23.72 -48.70
C GLY A 250 -19.57 -22.79 -49.94
N ASN A 251 -19.66 -21.48 -49.81
CA ASN A 251 -19.50 -20.54 -50.92
C ASN A 251 -18.39 -19.54 -50.62
N PHE A 252 -17.18 -19.81 -51.12
CA PHE A 252 -16.03 -18.94 -50.92
C PHE A 252 -16.17 -17.68 -51.78
N VAL A 253 -16.64 -16.58 -51.17
CA VAL A 253 -16.57 -15.25 -51.77
C VAL A 253 -15.31 -14.56 -51.25
N LYS A 254 -14.36 -14.23 -52.10
CA LYS A 254 -13.15 -13.46 -51.74
C LYS A 254 -13.53 -12.05 -51.30
N ILE A 255 -13.68 -11.86 -49.98
CA ILE A 255 -13.94 -10.56 -49.39
C ILE A 255 -12.60 -9.83 -49.21
N GLN A 256 -12.48 -8.58 -49.71
CA GLN A 256 -11.31 -7.78 -49.51
C GLN A 256 -11.13 -7.43 -48.01
N GLN A 257 -10.06 -7.92 -47.43
CA GLN A 257 -9.72 -7.65 -46.05
C GLN A 257 -9.09 -6.26 -45.91
N ARG A 258 -9.30 -5.64 -44.73
CA ARG A 258 -8.66 -4.36 -44.41
C ARG A 258 -7.72 -4.55 -43.24
N ILE A 259 -6.57 -3.91 -43.32
CA ILE A 259 -5.53 -3.93 -42.28
C ILE A 259 -5.49 -2.56 -41.63
N PRO A 260 -5.66 -2.46 -40.31
CA PRO A 260 -5.56 -1.20 -39.59
C PRO A 260 -4.10 -0.74 -39.51
N VAL A 261 -3.88 0.52 -39.84
CA VAL A 261 -2.59 1.21 -39.78
C VAL A 261 -2.70 2.40 -38.85
N ARG A 262 -1.84 2.46 -37.87
CA ARG A 262 -1.78 3.60 -36.95
C ARG A 262 -0.91 4.70 -37.52
N ILE A 263 -1.45 5.91 -37.46
CA ILE A 263 -0.81 7.13 -37.96
C ILE A 263 -0.86 8.17 -36.86
N ASP A 264 0.29 8.66 -36.45
CA ASP A 264 0.40 9.72 -35.46
C ASP A 264 0.62 11.05 -36.20
N PHE A 265 0.00 12.12 -35.68
CA PHE A 265 0.22 13.46 -36.22
C PHE A 265 1.65 13.96 -35.91
N THR A 266 2.32 14.60 -36.89
CA THR A 266 3.70 15.06 -36.71
C THR A 266 3.74 16.46 -36.11
N ASP A 267 2.87 17.39 -36.57
CA ASP A 267 2.85 18.80 -36.17
C ASP A 267 1.40 19.19 -35.82
N LEU A 268 0.92 18.79 -34.67
CA LEU A 268 -0.42 19.15 -34.20
C LEU A 268 -0.34 20.30 -33.19
N SER A 269 -0.86 21.48 -33.51
CA SER A 269 -0.95 22.57 -32.54
C SER A 269 -1.97 22.24 -31.44
N LYS A 270 -1.87 22.89 -30.29
CA LYS A 270 -2.85 22.72 -29.21
C LYS A 270 -4.28 23.08 -29.64
N GLU A 271 -4.41 24.11 -30.45
CA GLU A 271 -5.70 24.57 -31.01
C GLU A 271 -6.29 23.52 -31.94
N ASP A 272 -5.46 22.96 -32.84
CA ASP A 272 -5.88 21.90 -33.74
C ASP A 272 -6.27 20.64 -32.97
N ASN A 273 -5.47 20.24 -31.97
CA ASN A 273 -5.81 19.08 -31.13
C ASN A 273 -7.16 19.28 -30.41
N SER A 274 -7.50 20.49 -30.00
CA SER A 274 -8.77 20.80 -29.36
C SER A 274 -9.96 20.75 -30.33
N SER A 275 -9.76 21.08 -31.60
CA SER A 275 -10.79 21.09 -32.66
C SER A 275 -11.09 19.67 -33.21
N LEU A 276 -10.13 18.75 -33.12
CA LEU A 276 -10.31 17.37 -33.53
C LEU A 276 -11.06 16.60 -32.44
N ALA A 277 -12.18 15.98 -32.78
CA ALA A 277 -12.90 15.07 -31.88
C ALA A 277 -12.60 13.59 -32.22
N ALA A 278 -12.55 12.76 -31.17
CA ALA A 278 -12.42 11.31 -31.37
C ALA A 278 -13.64 10.75 -32.15
N GLY A 279 -13.40 9.93 -33.15
CA GLY A 279 -14.45 9.38 -34.02
C GLY A 279 -14.76 10.20 -35.29
N MET A 280 -14.06 11.32 -35.52
CA MET A 280 -14.14 12.02 -36.80
C MET A 280 -13.65 11.16 -37.94
N MET A 281 -14.26 11.30 -39.13
CA MET A 281 -13.78 10.68 -40.37
C MET A 281 -12.64 11.46 -40.96
N VAL A 282 -11.68 10.72 -41.45
CA VAL A 282 -10.46 11.29 -42.07
C VAL A 282 -10.08 10.55 -43.34
N ILE A 283 -9.55 11.25 -44.29
CA ILE A 283 -8.96 10.70 -45.51
C ILE A 283 -7.45 10.80 -45.38
N VAL A 284 -6.75 9.68 -45.54
CA VAL A 284 -5.31 9.62 -45.50
C VAL A 284 -4.77 9.31 -46.89
N LYS A 285 -3.86 10.16 -47.37
CA LYS A 285 -3.14 10.00 -48.63
C LYS A 285 -1.67 9.73 -48.33
N ALA A 286 -1.21 8.50 -48.57
CA ALA A 286 0.21 8.18 -48.55
C ALA A 286 0.84 8.55 -49.89
N LYS A 287 2.01 9.25 -49.87
CA LYS A 287 2.81 9.43 -51.08
C LYS A 287 3.38 8.08 -51.48
N MET A 288 3.05 7.59 -52.67
CA MET A 288 3.76 6.45 -53.25
C MET A 288 5.10 6.99 -53.78
N GLU A 289 6.21 6.43 -53.27
CA GLU A 289 7.52 6.60 -53.90
C GLU A 289 7.65 5.65 -55.07
#